data_1939d4e4478ce79559743e6b921b9fc6
#
_entry.id   1939d4e4478ce79559743e6b921b9fc6
#
_cell.length_a   1.000
_cell.length_b   1.000
_cell.length_c   1.000
_cell.angle_alpha   90.00
_cell.angle_beta   90.00
_cell.angle_gamma   90.00
#
_symmetry.space_group_name_H-M   'P 1'
#
loop_
_entity.id
_entity.type
_entity.pdbx_description
1 polymer ?
#
loop_
_entity_poly.entity_id
_entity_poly.type
_entity_poly.pdbx_seq_one_letter_code
_entity_poly.pdbx_strand_id
1 'polypeptide(L)'
;NLANASNGTKVKTDLAFAQQGDRFPIERVNDGKFGTQRWQASYNKEKKQNPWLEFTFEKPVKVGRLRMSSNREYYYETDYLEQKNKFNFDQFLVNVKLADGEWEEVASIQKIRDLKKSDKELDNAVQEISHLAYRLSEEGPRPSFVGNFIDPQITHVLHRGSPENPRDVVLPAGPKILAGELGIGNEASGRSRRAEFANWVVDPSNPLTARVMANRIWQHVFGAGLVVTGGDFGRAGAPPSHPELLDWIAAEFSTPSRPEGTPWSMKELIRLLVTSDTFKRSSSPSATGLEKDATSSLFWRFPPRRVEAEVIRDGILLASGKLNREMGGRSYRIHNVKKTYAQWKVVNNFGPETWRRMIYQERMRRVDDQIFTAFDFPDCGQVRAKRPVSTTALQ
;
A
#
# COMPACT_ATOMS: atom_id res chain seq x y z
N ASN A 1 -23.13 19.95 3.96
CA ASN A 1 -22.13 20.91 4.43
C ASN A 1 -22.52 22.32 3.97
N LEU A 2 -23.11 23.12 4.86
CA LEU A 2 -23.56 24.48 4.55
C LEU A 2 -22.40 25.42 4.20
N ALA A 3 -21.23 25.20 4.77
CA ALA A 3 -20.04 26.03 4.54
C ALA A 3 -19.34 25.79 3.20
N ASN A 4 -19.77 24.81 2.39
CA ASN A 4 -19.14 24.53 1.11
C ASN A 4 -19.44 25.66 0.09
N ALA A 5 -18.43 26.07 -0.66
CA ALA A 5 -18.54 27.08 -1.71
C ALA A 5 -19.57 26.73 -2.80
N SER A 6 -19.74 25.42 -3.10
CA SER A 6 -20.77 24.94 -4.04
C SER A 6 -22.21 25.27 -3.62
N ASN A 7 -22.41 25.61 -2.34
CA ASN A 7 -23.70 26.02 -1.79
C ASN A 7 -23.87 27.56 -1.72
N GLY A 8 -23.07 28.32 -2.48
CA GLY A 8 -23.11 29.79 -2.49
C GLY A 8 -22.47 30.45 -1.27
N THR A 9 -21.88 29.71 -0.35
CA THR A 9 -21.24 30.28 0.85
C THR A 9 -19.95 30.99 0.49
N LYS A 10 -19.87 32.27 0.83
CA LYS A 10 -18.67 33.09 0.64
C LYS A 10 -17.83 33.08 1.90
N VAL A 11 -16.51 33.04 1.75
CA VAL A 11 -15.55 33.12 2.85
C VAL A 11 -14.65 34.33 2.66
N LYS A 12 -14.36 35.05 3.73
CA LYS A 12 -13.41 36.17 3.71
C LYS A 12 -12.54 36.17 4.95
N THR A 13 -11.39 36.82 4.85
CA THR A 13 -10.45 37.12 5.93
C THR A 13 -9.74 38.45 5.63
N ASP A 14 -8.99 38.97 6.59
CA ASP A 14 -8.05 40.05 6.30
C ASP A 14 -6.80 39.51 5.59
N LEU A 15 -6.49 40.03 4.43
CA LEU A 15 -5.33 39.65 3.61
C LEU A 15 -3.99 39.80 4.36
N ALA A 16 -3.96 40.70 5.38
CA ALA A 16 -2.78 40.85 6.24
C ALA A 16 -2.41 39.56 7.04
N PHE A 17 -3.30 38.59 7.12
CA PHE A 17 -3.04 37.29 7.74
C PHE A 17 -2.52 36.25 6.75
N ALA A 18 -2.66 36.49 5.44
CA ALA A 18 -2.24 35.55 4.42
C ALA A 18 -0.73 35.39 4.40
N GLN A 19 -0.24 34.18 4.66
CA GLN A 19 1.15 33.82 4.43
C GLN A 19 1.30 33.30 3.01
N GLN A 20 2.24 33.90 2.26
CA GLN A 20 2.62 33.44 0.90
C GLN A 20 1.48 33.46 -0.15
N GLY A 21 0.57 34.47 -0.10
CA GLY A 21 -0.34 34.81 -1.18
C GLY A 21 -0.99 33.59 -1.89
N ASP A 22 -0.70 33.44 -3.16
CA ASP A 22 -1.31 32.42 -4.02
C ASP A 22 -1.02 30.95 -3.64
N ARG A 23 -0.04 30.72 -2.77
CA ARG A 23 0.28 29.34 -2.36
C ARG A 23 -0.76 28.74 -1.42
N PHE A 24 -1.46 29.55 -0.64
CA PHE A 24 -2.48 29.13 0.33
C PHE A 24 -3.75 29.97 0.23
N PRO A 25 -4.44 29.95 -0.90
CA PRO A 25 -5.60 30.79 -1.14
C PRO A 25 -6.76 30.45 -0.21
N ILE A 26 -7.57 31.49 0.10
CA ILE A 26 -8.68 31.37 1.05
C ILE A 26 -9.78 30.43 0.55
N GLU A 27 -9.95 30.29 -0.73
CA GLU A 27 -10.95 29.43 -1.37
C GLU A 27 -10.80 27.96 -0.97
N ARG A 28 -9.61 27.56 -0.48
CA ARG A 28 -9.35 26.21 0.05
C ARG A 28 -9.97 25.95 1.41
N VAL A 29 -10.52 26.95 2.06
CA VAL A 29 -11.16 26.80 3.37
C VAL A 29 -12.49 26.07 3.25
N ASN A 30 -13.22 26.28 2.14
CA ASN A 30 -14.57 25.77 1.94
C ASN A 30 -14.79 25.11 0.57
N ASP A 31 -13.74 24.64 -0.09
CA ASP A 31 -13.80 23.95 -1.40
C ASP A 31 -14.34 22.50 -1.32
N GLY A 32 -14.62 22.01 -0.13
CA GLY A 32 -15.12 20.66 0.12
C GLY A 32 -14.06 19.55 0.02
N LYS A 33 -12.80 19.89 -0.21
CA LYS A 33 -11.69 18.95 -0.31
C LYS A 33 -10.96 18.84 1.03
N PHE A 34 -10.68 17.62 1.43
CA PHE A 34 -9.95 17.33 2.67
C PHE A 34 -8.60 16.71 2.33
N GLY A 35 -7.53 17.22 2.95
CA GLY A 35 -6.26 16.52 2.99
C GLY A 35 -5.14 17.05 2.11
N THR A 36 -5.39 17.61 0.93
CA THR A 36 -4.31 17.93 -0.02
C THR A 36 -3.92 19.39 -0.12
N GLN A 37 -4.81 20.29 0.26
CA GLN A 37 -4.60 21.73 0.13
C GLN A 37 -5.08 22.44 1.40
N ARG A 38 -4.38 23.49 1.78
CA ARG A 38 -4.66 24.22 3.00
C ARG A 38 -4.72 25.73 2.77
N TRP A 39 -5.49 26.41 3.58
CA TRP A 39 -5.30 27.81 3.89
C TRP A 39 -4.39 27.92 5.11
N GLN A 40 -3.53 28.93 5.13
CA GLN A 40 -2.62 29.19 6.26
C GLN A 40 -2.62 30.66 6.61
N ALA A 41 -2.74 30.95 7.88
CA ALA A 41 -2.67 32.31 8.42
C ALA A 41 -1.79 32.37 9.67
N SER A 42 -1.30 33.55 9.97
CA SER A 42 -0.48 33.85 11.15
C SER A 42 -1.07 35.01 11.93
N TYR A 43 -0.68 35.12 13.19
CA TYR A 43 -0.94 36.27 14.02
C TYR A 43 -0.34 37.53 13.37
N ASN A 44 -1.17 38.56 13.22
CA ASN A 44 -0.72 39.86 12.72
C ASN A 44 -0.08 40.65 13.87
N LYS A 45 1.23 40.81 13.83
CA LYS A 45 1.99 41.50 14.85
C LYS A 45 1.71 43.01 14.88
N GLU A 46 1.44 43.62 13.73
CA GLU A 46 1.21 45.08 13.61
C GLU A 46 -0.16 45.43 14.17
N LYS A 47 -1.19 44.68 13.79
CA LYS A 47 -2.56 44.89 14.28
C LYS A 47 -2.83 44.24 15.65
N LYS A 48 -1.89 43.45 16.18
CA LYS A 48 -2.02 42.66 17.41
C LYS A 48 -3.29 41.80 17.39
N GLN A 49 -3.60 41.19 16.25
CA GLN A 49 -4.85 40.48 16.02
C GLN A 49 -4.62 39.04 15.57
N ASN A 50 -5.43 38.12 16.06
CA ASN A 50 -5.47 36.73 15.61
C ASN A 50 -6.18 36.63 14.23
N PRO A 51 -5.79 35.66 13.39
CA PRO A 51 -6.45 35.41 12.14
C PRO A 51 -7.91 35.00 12.37
N TRP A 52 -8.78 35.45 11.51
CA TRP A 52 -10.19 35.12 11.51
C TRP A 52 -10.69 34.72 10.13
N LEU A 53 -11.80 34.01 10.10
CA LEU A 53 -12.55 33.63 8.91
C LEU A 53 -14.01 33.99 9.13
N GLU A 54 -14.63 34.67 8.16
CA GLU A 54 -16.04 34.95 8.15
C GLU A 54 -16.72 34.22 6.99
N PHE A 55 -17.75 33.44 7.33
CA PHE A 55 -18.58 32.72 6.38
C PHE A 55 -19.89 33.43 6.22
N THR A 56 -20.23 33.82 5.00
CA THR A 56 -21.49 34.49 4.67
C THR A 56 -22.35 33.52 3.86
N PHE A 57 -23.53 33.19 4.37
CA PHE A 57 -24.52 32.35 3.71
C PHE A 57 -25.50 33.24 2.91
N GLU A 58 -26.00 32.70 1.79
CA GLU A 58 -26.98 33.42 0.95
C GLU A 58 -28.30 33.76 1.68
N LYS A 59 -28.66 32.89 2.63
CA LYS A 59 -29.85 33.03 3.47
C LYS A 59 -29.50 32.70 4.91
N PRO A 60 -30.23 33.24 5.89
CA PRO A 60 -30.08 32.85 7.29
C PRO A 60 -30.19 31.33 7.44
N VAL A 61 -29.24 30.73 8.12
CA VAL A 61 -29.17 29.26 8.31
C VAL A 61 -29.01 28.94 9.79
N LYS A 62 -29.62 27.83 10.23
CA LYS A 62 -29.40 27.30 11.56
C LYS A 62 -28.15 26.44 11.57
N VAL A 63 -27.12 26.86 12.29
CA VAL A 63 -25.87 26.12 12.44
C VAL A 63 -25.89 25.38 13.77
N GLY A 64 -25.99 24.07 13.75
CA GLY A 64 -25.94 23.22 14.94
C GLY A 64 -24.58 22.59 15.21
N ARG A 65 -23.67 22.62 14.24
CA ARG A 65 -22.32 22.04 14.38
C ARG A 65 -21.32 22.75 13.47
N LEU A 66 -20.19 23.10 14.04
CA LEU A 66 -19.01 23.51 13.28
C LEU A 66 -17.96 22.37 13.33
N ARG A 67 -17.48 21.97 12.17
CA ARG A 67 -16.39 20.98 12.05
C ARG A 67 -15.24 21.60 11.27
N MET A 68 -14.08 21.64 11.90
CA MET A 68 -12.84 22.08 11.28
C MET A 68 -11.91 20.90 11.12
N SER A 69 -11.19 20.85 10.01
CA SER A 69 -10.15 19.85 9.77
C SER A 69 -8.82 20.55 9.59
N SER A 70 -7.82 20.08 10.30
CA SER A 70 -6.44 20.50 10.14
C SER A 70 -5.61 19.45 9.41
N ASN A 71 -6.26 18.61 8.64
CA ASN A 71 -5.57 17.51 7.96
C ASN A 71 -4.43 18.09 7.10
N ARG A 72 -3.23 18.04 7.66
CA ARG A 72 -1.99 18.40 7.00
C ARG A 72 -1.38 17.14 6.44
N GLU A 73 -1.81 16.73 5.28
CA GLU A 73 -1.00 15.84 4.48
C GLU A 73 0.19 16.63 3.94
N TYR A 74 1.28 16.52 4.63
CA TYR A 74 2.56 16.87 4.04
C TYR A 74 2.90 15.78 3.06
N TYR A 75 2.86 16.08 1.79
CA TYR A 75 3.15 15.13 0.72
C TYR A 75 4.58 14.56 0.76
N TYR A 76 5.45 15.06 1.62
CA TYR A 76 6.78 14.49 1.90
C TYR A 76 6.81 13.50 3.06
N GLU A 77 5.71 13.32 3.79
CA GLU A 77 5.73 12.68 5.11
C GLU A 77 4.87 11.44 5.19
N THR A 78 4.26 11.08 4.08
CA THR A 78 3.26 10.01 4.02
C THR A 78 3.79 8.64 4.46
N ASP A 79 5.08 8.39 4.31
CA ASP A 79 5.63 7.06 4.57
C ASP A 79 6.23 6.88 5.96
N TYR A 80 6.41 7.95 6.75
CA TYR A 80 7.33 7.90 7.88
C TYR A 80 6.77 8.36 9.21
N LEU A 81 5.67 9.06 9.20
CA LEU A 81 5.24 9.74 10.40
C LEU A 81 3.80 9.38 10.69
N GLU A 82 3.66 8.54 11.68
CA GLU A 82 2.52 8.56 12.56
C GLU A 82 2.52 9.90 13.32
N GLN A 83 2.52 11.00 12.59
CA GLN A 83 2.25 12.28 13.20
C GLN A 83 0.80 12.26 13.58
N LYS A 84 0.57 12.04 14.87
CA LYS A 84 -0.67 12.44 15.52
C LYS A 84 -0.82 13.92 15.22
N ASN A 85 -1.63 14.25 14.24
CA ASN A 85 -2.02 15.61 13.96
C ASN A 85 -2.82 16.10 15.17
N LYS A 86 -2.12 16.49 16.21
CA LYS A 86 -2.71 17.21 17.33
C LYS A 86 -3.06 18.57 16.80
N PHE A 87 -4.31 18.69 16.40
CA PHE A 87 -4.90 20.00 16.21
C PHE A 87 -5.02 20.62 17.61
N ASN A 88 -4.14 21.54 17.89
CA ASN A 88 -4.18 22.23 19.16
C ASN A 88 -5.07 23.46 18.98
N PHE A 89 -6.33 23.34 19.36
CA PHE A 89 -7.24 24.47 19.49
C PHE A 89 -7.02 25.13 20.87
N ASP A 90 -5.80 25.59 21.12
CA ASP A 90 -5.52 26.25 22.39
C ASP A 90 -6.29 27.56 22.53
N GLN A 91 -6.70 28.15 21.41
CA GLN A 91 -7.44 29.41 21.38
C GLN A 91 -8.32 29.44 20.12
N PHE A 92 -9.62 29.42 20.29
CA PHE A 92 -10.60 29.73 19.27
C PHE A 92 -11.81 30.46 19.85
N LEU A 93 -12.48 31.23 18.99
CA LEU A 93 -13.70 31.95 19.26
C LEU A 93 -14.61 31.83 18.06
N VAL A 94 -15.86 31.48 18.27
CA VAL A 94 -16.89 31.41 17.23
C VAL A 94 -17.97 32.41 17.57
N ASN A 95 -18.14 33.39 16.70
CA ASN A 95 -19.22 34.36 16.76
C ASN A 95 -20.24 34.13 15.66
N VAL A 96 -21.49 34.37 15.93
CA VAL A 96 -22.59 34.36 14.98
C VAL A 96 -23.15 35.77 14.88
N LYS A 97 -23.37 36.24 13.67
CA LYS A 97 -24.04 37.51 13.44
C LYS A 97 -25.55 37.33 13.48
N LEU A 98 -26.19 38.00 14.41
CA LEU A 98 -27.64 37.96 14.60
C LEU A 98 -28.40 38.83 13.56
N ALA A 99 -29.73 38.71 13.55
CA ALA A 99 -30.57 39.45 12.61
C ALA A 99 -30.54 40.98 12.83
N ASP A 100 -30.24 41.41 14.05
CA ASP A 100 -30.05 42.83 14.41
C ASP A 100 -28.68 43.40 14.01
N GLY A 101 -27.79 42.54 13.48
CA GLY A 101 -26.45 42.93 13.05
C GLY A 101 -25.37 42.80 14.11
N GLU A 102 -25.73 42.47 15.36
CA GLU A 102 -24.78 42.26 16.43
C GLU A 102 -24.10 40.87 16.34
N TRP A 103 -22.89 40.80 16.93
CA TRP A 103 -22.13 39.56 16.98
C TRP A 103 -22.26 38.90 18.38
N GLU A 104 -22.75 37.70 18.41
CA GLU A 104 -22.82 36.89 19.64
C GLU A 104 -21.78 35.79 19.66
N GLU A 105 -21.03 35.67 20.74
CA GLU A 105 -20.14 34.54 21.00
C GLU A 105 -20.93 33.28 21.33
N VAL A 106 -20.92 32.32 20.42
CA VAL A 106 -21.63 31.04 20.59
C VAL A 106 -20.71 29.92 21.12
N ALA A 107 -19.42 29.97 20.84
CA ALA A 107 -18.46 29.00 21.34
C ALA A 107 -17.06 29.58 21.46
N SER A 108 -16.37 29.20 22.53
CA SER A 108 -14.94 29.47 22.72
C SER A 108 -14.32 28.36 23.55
N ILE A 109 -12.98 28.34 23.56
CA ILE A 109 -12.24 27.37 24.40
C ILE A 109 -12.57 27.62 25.88
N GLN A 110 -12.80 28.89 26.27
CA GLN A 110 -13.15 29.22 27.66
C GLN A 110 -14.53 28.68 28.01
N LYS A 111 -15.56 28.89 27.18
CA LYS A 111 -16.88 28.30 27.38
C LYS A 111 -16.85 26.77 27.50
N ILE A 112 -16.03 26.11 26.65
CA ILE A 112 -15.88 24.65 26.75
C ILE A 112 -15.20 24.24 28.07
N ARG A 113 -14.18 24.96 28.52
CA ARG A 113 -13.52 24.70 29.81
C ARG A 113 -14.48 24.86 30.98
N ASP A 114 -15.28 25.88 30.93
CA ASP A 114 -16.25 26.15 32.01
C ASP A 114 -17.40 25.13 32.04
N LEU A 115 -17.89 24.72 30.86
CA LEU A 115 -18.85 23.63 30.75
C LEU A 115 -18.30 22.30 31.28
N LYS A 116 -17.05 21.96 30.96
CA LYS A 116 -16.40 20.75 31.50
C LYS A 116 -16.23 20.77 33.03
N LYS A 117 -16.03 21.96 33.62
CA LYS A 117 -15.93 22.09 35.06
C LYS A 117 -17.29 21.96 35.75
N SER A 118 -18.36 22.45 35.13
CA SER A 118 -19.72 22.45 35.68
C SER A 118 -20.45 21.13 35.40
N ASP A 119 -20.10 20.43 34.37
CA ASP A 119 -20.74 19.16 33.97
C ASP A 119 -19.70 18.03 33.89
N LYS A 120 -19.73 17.21 34.95
CA LYS A 120 -18.81 16.08 35.10
C LYS A 120 -19.09 14.93 34.13
N GLU A 121 -20.34 14.75 33.73
CA GLU A 121 -20.70 13.72 32.71
C GLU A 121 -20.19 14.11 31.35
N LEU A 122 -20.31 15.38 31.00
CA LEU A 122 -19.75 15.92 29.75
C LEU A 122 -18.21 15.78 29.70
N ASP A 123 -17.52 16.08 30.82
CA ASP A 123 -16.06 15.92 30.86
C ASP A 123 -15.64 14.46 30.71
N ASN A 124 -16.31 13.55 31.39
CA ASN A 124 -16.06 12.11 31.23
C ASN A 124 -16.32 11.63 29.80
N ALA A 125 -17.42 12.04 29.18
CA ALA A 125 -17.75 11.68 27.81
C ALA A 125 -16.69 12.20 26.82
N VAL A 126 -16.19 13.42 27.00
CA VAL A 126 -15.12 13.99 26.17
C VAL A 126 -13.81 13.25 26.37
N GLN A 127 -13.48 12.83 27.58
CA GLN A 127 -12.30 12.02 27.87
C GLN A 127 -12.41 10.64 27.21
N GLU A 128 -13.56 10.00 27.29
CA GLU A 128 -13.82 8.71 26.66
C GLU A 128 -13.73 8.81 25.14
N ILE A 129 -14.35 9.82 24.51
CA ILE A 129 -14.23 10.07 23.08
C ILE A 129 -12.76 10.26 22.67
N SER A 130 -12.01 11.02 23.47
CA SER A 130 -10.59 11.25 23.21
C SER A 130 -9.76 9.96 23.32
N HIS A 131 -10.06 9.13 24.30
CA HIS A 131 -9.44 7.82 24.48
C HIS A 131 -9.79 6.85 23.33
N LEU A 132 -11.08 6.78 22.94
CA LEU A 132 -11.52 5.97 21.82
C LEU A 132 -10.92 6.44 20.48
N ALA A 133 -10.84 7.75 20.25
CA ALA A 133 -10.19 8.32 19.08
C ALA A 133 -8.68 7.98 19.04
N TYR A 134 -8.03 8.03 20.20
CA TYR A 134 -6.64 7.58 20.34
C TYR A 134 -6.51 6.09 20.01
N ARG A 135 -7.32 5.24 20.62
CA ARG A 135 -7.32 3.80 20.33
C ARG A 135 -7.60 3.52 18.86
N LEU A 136 -8.56 4.20 18.26
CA LEU A 136 -8.85 4.05 16.83
C LEU A 136 -7.66 4.43 15.96
N SER A 137 -6.90 5.46 16.34
CA SER A 137 -5.69 5.87 15.59
C SER A 137 -4.54 4.87 15.73
N GLU A 138 -4.42 4.19 16.86
CA GLU A 138 -3.35 3.23 17.14
C GLU A 138 -3.73 1.80 16.72
N GLU A 139 -4.95 1.39 17.03
CA GLU A 139 -5.44 0.02 16.89
C GLU A 139 -6.40 -0.16 15.70
N GLY A 140 -7.04 0.91 15.23
CA GLY A 140 -8.00 0.89 14.13
C GLY A 140 -7.33 0.59 12.77
N PRO A 141 -8.13 0.30 11.74
CA PRO A 141 -7.61 0.10 10.41
C PRO A 141 -6.89 1.37 9.93
N ARG A 142 -5.69 1.21 9.39
CA ARG A 142 -4.98 2.33 8.77
C ARG A 142 -5.67 2.73 7.47
N PRO A 143 -5.70 4.03 7.13
CA PRO A 143 -6.14 4.45 5.81
C PRO A 143 -5.36 3.69 4.75
N SER A 144 -6.05 2.96 3.90
CA SER A 144 -5.44 2.33 2.73
C SER A 144 -5.56 3.26 1.53
N PHE A 145 -4.64 3.10 0.59
CA PHE A 145 -4.73 3.80 -0.68
C PHE A 145 -5.99 3.33 -1.42
N VAL A 146 -6.88 4.26 -1.73
CA VAL A 146 -8.06 4.00 -2.55
C VAL A 146 -7.85 4.65 -3.90
N GLY A 147 -7.86 3.85 -4.97
CA GLY A 147 -7.73 4.37 -6.33
C GLY A 147 -8.94 5.25 -6.69
N ASN A 148 -8.67 6.39 -7.31
CA ASN A 148 -9.70 7.19 -7.92
C ASN A 148 -10.01 6.63 -9.32
N PHE A 149 -11.27 6.27 -9.55
CA PHE A 149 -11.72 5.76 -10.85
C PHE A 149 -12.14 6.95 -11.71
N ILE A 150 -11.36 7.22 -12.72
CA ILE A 150 -11.65 8.23 -13.75
C ILE A 150 -11.96 7.56 -15.07
N ASP A 151 -12.60 8.28 -15.97
CA ASP A 151 -12.80 7.78 -17.33
C ASP A 151 -11.46 7.57 -18.02
N PRO A 152 -11.31 6.47 -18.75
CA PRO A 152 -10.06 6.16 -19.43
C PRO A 152 -9.75 7.21 -20.50
N GLN A 153 -8.50 7.66 -20.51
CA GLN A 153 -8.02 8.54 -21.56
C GLN A 153 -7.89 7.80 -22.88
N ILE A 154 -8.15 8.52 -23.99
CA ILE A 154 -7.92 8.03 -25.33
C ILE A 154 -6.40 7.78 -25.49
N THR A 155 -6.04 6.60 -25.98
CA THR A 155 -4.66 6.21 -26.19
C THR A 155 -4.37 6.10 -27.69
N HIS A 156 -3.22 6.56 -28.11
CA HIS A 156 -2.78 6.55 -29.49
C HIS A 156 -1.52 5.71 -29.67
N VAL A 157 -1.33 5.17 -30.86
CA VAL A 157 0.00 4.72 -31.30
C VAL A 157 0.90 5.93 -31.41
N LEU A 158 2.06 5.87 -30.77
CA LEU A 158 3.04 6.95 -30.83
C LEU A 158 4.10 6.66 -31.91
N HIS A 159 4.29 7.61 -32.81
CA HIS A 159 5.35 7.45 -33.82
C HIS A 159 6.72 7.42 -33.15
N ARG A 160 7.42 6.29 -33.26
CA ARG A 160 8.72 6.04 -32.58
C ARG A 160 8.70 6.34 -31.08
N GLY A 161 7.55 6.21 -30.42
CA GLY A 161 7.40 6.46 -28.99
C GLY A 161 7.29 7.94 -28.59
N SER A 162 7.23 8.87 -29.56
CA SER A 162 7.12 10.31 -29.25
C SER A 162 5.69 10.70 -28.89
N PRO A 163 5.45 11.22 -27.66
CA PRO A 163 4.12 11.72 -27.26
C PRO A 163 3.63 12.89 -28.10
N GLU A 164 4.54 13.63 -28.73
CA GLU A 164 4.23 14.79 -29.59
C GLU A 164 3.71 14.40 -30.97
N ASN A 165 3.87 13.12 -31.36
CA ASN A 165 3.42 12.61 -32.64
C ASN A 165 2.44 11.41 -32.47
N PRO A 166 1.23 11.66 -31.93
CA PRO A 166 0.21 10.63 -31.84
C PRO A 166 -0.31 10.25 -33.23
N ARG A 167 -0.50 8.94 -33.46
CA ARG A 167 -1.12 8.36 -34.65
C ARG A 167 -2.52 7.84 -34.30
N ASP A 168 -2.90 6.73 -34.91
CA ASP A 168 -4.22 6.13 -34.76
C ASP A 168 -4.59 5.84 -33.31
N VAL A 169 -5.87 6.02 -33.00
CA VAL A 169 -6.42 5.63 -31.71
C VAL A 169 -6.34 4.11 -31.58
N VAL A 170 -5.91 3.64 -30.41
CA VAL A 170 -5.87 2.22 -30.08
C VAL A 170 -6.79 1.89 -28.92
N LEU A 171 -7.43 0.75 -29.06
CA LEU A 171 -8.28 0.16 -28.04
C LEU A 171 -7.44 -0.74 -27.13
N PRO A 172 -7.87 -0.94 -25.86
CA PRO A 172 -7.27 -1.95 -25.01
C PRO A 172 -7.33 -3.32 -25.69
N ALA A 173 -6.20 -3.97 -25.80
CA ALA A 173 -6.11 -5.30 -26.41
C ALA A 173 -5.03 -6.13 -25.72
N GLY A 174 -5.18 -7.45 -25.72
CA GLY A 174 -4.13 -8.39 -25.36
C GLY A 174 -3.20 -8.69 -26.53
N PRO A 175 -2.04 -9.33 -26.30
CA PRO A 175 -1.21 -9.85 -27.37
C PRO A 175 -1.98 -10.84 -28.24
N LYS A 176 -2.04 -10.61 -29.53
CA LYS A 176 -2.82 -11.46 -30.49
C LYS A 176 -2.40 -12.94 -30.49
N ILE A 177 -1.18 -13.24 -30.07
CA ILE A 177 -0.66 -14.61 -29.97
C ILE A 177 -1.25 -15.38 -28.76
N LEU A 178 -1.76 -14.67 -27.76
CA LEU A 178 -2.44 -15.27 -26.63
C LEU A 178 -3.93 -15.31 -26.95
N ALA A 179 -4.57 -16.42 -26.67
CA ALA A 179 -5.97 -16.66 -27.02
C ALA A 179 -6.93 -15.60 -26.46
N GLY A 180 -7.96 -15.30 -27.25
CA GLY A 180 -9.08 -14.44 -26.89
C GLY A 180 -8.84 -12.96 -27.15
N GLU A 181 -9.83 -12.31 -27.74
CA GLU A 181 -9.90 -10.85 -27.76
C GLU A 181 -10.26 -10.37 -26.36
N LEU A 182 -9.52 -9.39 -25.87
CA LEU A 182 -9.98 -8.59 -24.74
C LEU A 182 -11.24 -7.83 -25.22
N GLY A 183 -12.41 -8.35 -24.98
CA GLY A 183 -13.70 -7.79 -25.41
C GLY A 183 -14.05 -6.43 -24.77
N ILE A 184 -13.05 -5.58 -24.55
CA ILE A 184 -13.19 -4.27 -23.92
C ILE A 184 -13.67 -3.28 -24.97
N GLY A 185 -14.97 -3.01 -24.98
CA GLY A 185 -15.56 -1.96 -25.81
C GLY A 185 -15.07 -0.56 -25.44
N ASN A 186 -15.18 0.37 -26.38
CA ASN A 186 -14.81 1.78 -26.22
C ASN A 186 -15.53 2.47 -25.05
N GLU A 187 -16.74 2.05 -24.75
CA GLU A 187 -17.61 2.65 -23.74
C GLU A 187 -17.45 2.01 -22.34
N ALA A 188 -16.54 1.02 -22.22
CA ALA A 188 -16.33 0.35 -20.95
C ALA A 188 -15.69 1.28 -19.92
N SER A 189 -16.31 1.39 -18.74
CA SER A 189 -15.76 2.15 -17.60
C SER A 189 -14.42 1.55 -17.17
N GLY A 190 -13.58 2.35 -16.49
CA GLY A 190 -12.31 1.86 -15.97
C GLY A 190 -12.43 0.65 -15.02
N ARG A 191 -13.60 0.46 -14.38
CA ARG A 191 -13.90 -0.71 -13.54
C ARG A 191 -14.17 -1.94 -14.40
N SER A 192 -15.01 -1.83 -15.44
CA SER A 192 -15.31 -2.95 -16.35
C SER A 192 -14.06 -3.38 -17.12
N ARG A 193 -13.21 -2.46 -17.57
CA ARG A 193 -11.94 -2.78 -18.23
C ARG A 193 -11.03 -3.67 -17.38
N ARG A 194 -10.96 -3.41 -16.07
CA ARG A 194 -10.16 -4.24 -15.15
C ARG A 194 -10.76 -5.63 -14.98
N ALA A 195 -12.08 -5.73 -14.89
CA ALA A 195 -12.75 -7.02 -14.79
C ALA A 195 -12.54 -7.86 -16.05
N GLU A 196 -12.70 -7.26 -17.23
CA GLU A 196 -12.45 -7.94 -18.52
C GLU A 196 -10.98 -8.38 -18.64
N PHE A 197 -10.04 -7.54 -18.25
CA PHE A 197 -8.62 -7.92 -18.22
C PHE A 197 -8.38 -9.08 -17.24
N ALA A 198 -8.97 -9.05 -16.05
CA ALA A 198 -8.85 -10.13 -15.09
C ALA A 198 -9.41 -11.45 -15.62
N ASN A 199 -10.58 -11.41 -16.25
CA ASN A 199 -11.21 -12.58 -16.88
C ASN A 199 -10.30 -13.14 -17.98
N TRP A 200 -9.75 -12.28 -18.83
CA TRP A 200 -8.81 -12.70 -19.88
C TRP A 200 -7.53 -13.33 -19.33
N VAL A 201 -7.00 -12.81 -18.23
CA VAL A 201 -5.79 -13.36 -17.57
C VAL A 201 -6.03 -14.79 -17.08
N VAL A 202 -7.22 -15.08 -16.53
CA VAL A 202 -7.56 -16.42 -15.99
C VAL A 202 -8.32 -17.31 -16.98
N ASP A 203 -8.52 -16.85 -18.19
CA ASP A 203 -9.20 -17.63 -19.23
C ASP A 203 -8.45 -18.95 -19.47
N PRO A 204 -9.14 -20.10 -19.52
CA PRO A 204 -8.51 -21.40 -19.77
C PRO A 204 -7.74 -21.48 -21.09
N SER A 205 -8.12 -20.67 -22.07
CA SER A 205 -7.43 -20.57 -23.36
C SER A 205 -6.12 -19.77 -23.29
N ASN A 206 -5.87 -19.03 -22.19
CA ASN A 206 -4.62 -18.32 -21.97
C ASN A 206 -3.55 -19.30 -21.45
N PRO A 207 -2.58 -19.68 -22.28
CA PRO A 207 -1.61 -20.71 -21.90
C PRO A 207 -0.57 -20.26 -20.89
N LEU A 208 -0.43 -18.95 -20.66
CA LEU A 208 0.68 -18.41 -19.86
C LEU A 208 0.38 -18.38 -18.39
N THR A 209 -0.81 -17.98 -17.97
CA THR A 209 -1.08 -17.73 -16.55
C THR A 209 -0.86 -18.98 -15.70
N ALA A 210 -1.41 -20.12 -16.11
CA ALA A 210 -1.23 -21.37 -15.40
C ALA A 210 0.24 -21.82 -15.39
N ARG A 211 0.94 -21.75 -16.55
CA ARG A 211 2.36 -22.13 -16.65
C ARG A 211 3.25 -21.25 -15.77
N VAL A 212 3.05 -19.94 -15.79
CA VAL A 212 3.84 -18.99 -14.97
C VAL A 212 3.64 -19.26 -13.50
N MET A 213 2.39 -19.47 -13.05
CA MET A 213 2.09 -19.77 -11.66
C MET A 213 2.63 -21.13 -11.23
N ALA A 214 2.44 -22.16 -12.03
CA ALA A 214 2.98 -23.49 -11.79
C ALA A 214 4.51 -23.47 -11.67
N ASN A 215 5.19 -22.79 -12.59
CA ASN A 215 6.64 -22.63 -12.55
C ASN A 215 7.12 -21.86 -11.30
N ARG A 216 6.38 -20.84 -10.88
CA ARG A 216 6.71 -20.07 -9.67
C ARG A 216 6.55 -20.91 -8.41
N ILE A 217 5.47 -21.70 -8.30
CA ILE A 217 5.27 -22.60 -7.16
C ILE A 217 6.36 -23.69 -7.16
N TRP A 218 6.66 -24.26 -8.32
CA TRP A 218 7.76 -25.19 -8.49
C TRP A 218 9.10 -24.60 -8.00
N GLN A 219 9.42 -23.38 -8.44
CA GLN A 219 10.63 -22.67 -8.01
C GLN A 219 10.71 -22.49 -6.49
N HIS A 220 9.60 -22.18 -5.84
CA HIS A 220 9.57 -22.05 -4.38
C HIS A 220 9.74 -23.41 -3.67
N VAL A 221 9.29 -24.50 -4.26
CA VAL A 221 9.44 -25.85 -3.68
C VAL A 221 10.83 -26.41 -3.93
N PHE A 222 11.37 -26.28 -5.14
CA PHE A 222 12.63 -26.92 -5.56
C PHE A 222 13.82 -25.96 -5.70
N GLY A 223 13.62 -24.67 -5.54
CA GLY A 223 14.67 -23.64 -5.59
C GLY A 223 14.97 -23.08 -6.97
N ALA A 224 14.72 -23.83 -8.03
CA ALA A 224 14.81 -23.35 -9.43
C ALA A 224 13.53 -23.70 -10.18
N GLY A 225 13.06 -22.80 -11.04
CA GLY A 225 11.92 -23.08 -11.91
C GLY A 225 12.27 -24.06 -13.04
N LEU A 226 11.26 -24.74 -13.56
CA LEU A 226 11.38 -25.51 -14.81
C LEU A 226 11.78 -24.59 -15.97
N VAL A 227 11.26 -23.36 -15.97
CA VAL A 227 11.76 -22.22 -16.74
C VAL A 227 12.61 -21.36 -15.82
N VAL A 228 13.92 -21.33 -16.03
CA VAL A 228 14.86 -20.63 -15.15
C VAL A 228 14.73 -19.09 -15.24
N THR A 229 14.21 -18.57 -16.35
CA THR A 229 13.85 -17.17 -16.56
C THR A 229 12.40 -16.92 -16.18
N GLY A 230 12.07 -17.08 -14.90
CA GLY A 230 10.70 -17.05 -14.39
C GLY A 230 9.91 -15.77 -14.68
N GLY A 231 10.57 -14.70 -15.11
CA GLY A 231 9.96 -13.44 -15.57
C GLY A 231 9.84 -13.29 -17.08
N ASP A 232 10.34 -14.25 -17.84
CA ASP A 232 10.31 -14.23 -19.31
C ASP A 232 10.02 -15.63 -19.87
N PHE A 233 8.80 -15.82 -20.33
CA PHE A 233 8.30 -17.01 -21.02
C PHE A 233 8.22 -16.78 -22.54
N GLY A 234 8.77 -15.65 -22.99
CA GLY A 234 8.80 -15.29 -24.40
C GLY A 234 10.03 -15.85 -25.13
N ARG A 235 10.23 -15.39 -26.36
CA ARG A 235 11.28 -15.87 -27.25
C ARG A 235 12.70 -15.65 -26.72
N ALA A 236 12.90 -14.62 -25.86
CA ALA A 236 14.19 -14.33 -25.24
C ALA A 236 14.41 -15.11 -23.94
N GLY A 237 13.36 -15.74 -23.40
CA GLY A 237 13.46 -16.57 -22.21
C GLY A 237 14.09 -17.93 -22.48
N ALA A 238 14.54 -18.59 -21.41
CA ALA A 238 15.04 -19.94 -21.49
C ALA A 238 13.89 -20.94 -21.74
N PRO A 239 14.10 -21.98 -22.56
CA PRO A 239 13.14 -23.06 -22.70
C PRO A 239 12.97 -23.82 -21.37
N PRO A 240 11.82 -24.41 -21.14
CA PRO A 240 11.63 -25.25 -19.95
C PRO A 240 12.51 -26.50 -20.01
N SER A 241 13.09 -26.88 -18.86
CA SER A 241 13.89 -28.11 -18.74
C SER A 241 13.07 -29.37 -18.98
N HIS A 242 11.79 -29.35 -18.61
CA HIS A 242 10.83 -30.43 -18.73
C HIS A 242 9.50 -29.87 -19.24
N PRO A 243 9.33 -29.67 -20.56
CA PRO A 243 8.15 -29.00 -21.12
C PRO A 243 6.83 -29.74 -20.81
N GLU A 244 6.81 -31.04 -20.98
CA GLU A 244 5.62 -31.85 -20.74
C GLU A 244 5.21 -31.83 -19.24
N LEU A 245 6.18 -31.83 -18.33
CA LEU A 245 5.92 -31.70 -16.90
C LEU A 245 5.34 -30.32 -16.56
N LEU A 246 5.88 -29.27 -17.15
CA LEU A 246 5.35 -27.92 -16.94
C LEU A 246 3.90 -27.81 -17.41
N ASP A 247 3.61 -28.37 -18.56
CA ASP A 247 2.27 -28.36 -19.14
C ASP A 247 1.28 -29.17 -18.31
N TRP A 248 1.70 -30.35 -17.84
CA TRP A 248 0.89 -31.17 -16.96
C TRP A 248 0.59 -30.49 -15.64
N ILE A 249 1.61 -29.92 -14.97
CA ILE A 249 1.41 -29.19 -13.70
C ILE A 249 0.50 -27.98 -13.92
N ALA A 250 0.64 -27.25 -15.02
CA ALA A 250 -0.17 -26.10 -15.33
C ALA A 250 -1.64 -26.52 -15.58
N ALA A 251 -1.86 -27.61 -16.29
CA ALA A 251 -3.21 -28.17 -16.49
C ALA A 251 -3.83 -28.64 -15.18
N GLU A 252 -3.07 -29.39 -14.36
CA GLU A 252 -3.54 -29.87 -13.05
C GLU A 252 -3.85 -28.71 -12.09
N PHE A 253 -3.13 -27.59 -12.20
CA PHE A 253 -3.38 -26.39 -11.39
C PHE A 253 -4.65 -25.64 -11.83
N SER A 254 -4.85 -25.46 -13.12
CA SER A 254 -6.02 -24.71 -13.65
C SER A 254 -7.28 -25.56 -13.77
N THR A 255 -7.12 -26.84 -14.11
CA THR A 255 -8.23 -27.79 -14.35
C THR A 255 -7.84 -29.14 -13.79
N PRO A 256 -7.97 -29.35 -12.47
CA PRO A 256 -7.55 -30.60 -11.83
C PRO A 256 -8.23 -31.82 -12.44
N SER A 257 -7.43 -32.87 -12.66
CA SER A 257 -7.93 -34.16 -13.16
C SER A 257 -8.75 -34.93 -12.11
N ARG A 258 -8.55 -34.62 -10.83
CA ARG A 258 -9.25 -35.25 -9.71
C ARG A 258 -10.62 -34.59 -9.48
N PRO A 259 -11.70 -35.37 -9.29
CA PRO A 259 -13.05 -34.82 -9.08
C PRO A 259 -13.16 -33.86 -7.90
N GLU A 260 -12.37 -34.09 -6.81
CA GLU A 260 -12.33 -33.25 -5.61
C GLU A 260 -11.30 -32.12 -5.71
N GLY A 261 -10.59 -32.01 -6.82
CA GLY A 261 -9.57 -30.98 -7.03
C GLY A 261 -10.19 -29.59 -7.15
N THR A 262 -9.58 -28.61 -6.49
CA THR A 262 -10.01 -27.23 -6.53
C THR A 262 -9.17 -26.46 -7.55
N PRO A 263 -9.76 -25.96 -8.65
CA PRO A 263 -9.04 -25.15 -9.63
C PRO A 263 -8.32 -23.95 -8.97
N TRP A 264 -7.11 -23.66 -9.43
CA TRP A 264 -6.29 -22.56 -8.95
C TRP A 264 -5.89 -22.64 -7.47
N SER A 265 -5.93 -23.83 -6.86
CA SER A 265 -5.54 -24.06 -5.47
C SER A 265 -4.04 -24.23 -5.34
N MET A 266 -3.35 -23.17 -4.88
CA MET A 266 -1.92 -23.24 -4.57
C MET A 266 -1.60 -24.29 -3.51
N LYS A 267 -2.48 -24.49 -2.51
CA LYS A 267 -2.27 -25.49 -1.46
C LYS A 267 -2.26 -26.92 -1.99
N GLU A 268 -3.17 -27.23 -2.92
CA GLU A 268 -3.23 -28.55 -3.53
C GLU A 268 -2.02 -28.80 -4.41
N LEU A 269 -1.61 -27.80 -5.20
CA LEU A 269 -0.42 -27.91 -6.02
C LEU A 269 0.85 -28.09 -5.14
N ILE A 270 1.00 -27.30 -4.09
CA ILE A 270 2.12 -27.48 -3.15
C ILE A 270 2.10 -28.89 -2.54
N ARG A 271 0.92 -29.38 -2.12
CA ARG A 271 0.79 -30.74 -1.57
C ARG A 271 1.23 -31.79 -2.59
N LEU A 272 0.79 -31.67 -3.83
CA LEU A 272 1.20 -32.55 -4.91
C LEU A 272 2.73 -32.61 -5.05
N LEU A 273 3.36 -31.42 -5.07
CA LEU A 273 4.81 -31.31 -5.24
C LEU A 273 5.60 -31.89 -4.04
N VAL A 274 5.21 -31.55 -2.81
CA VAL A 274 5.95 -32.00 -1.61
C VAL A 274 5.73 -33.46 -1.26
N THR A 275 4.70 -34.09 -1.81
CA THR A 275 4.46 -35.54 -1.65
C THR A 275 5.05 -36.37 -2.79
N SER A 276 5.59 -35.73 -3.83
CA SER A 276 6.19 -36.39 -4.99
C SER A 276 7.48 -37.11 -4.62
N ASP A 277 7.83 -38.11 -5.39
CA ASP A 277 9.12 -38.83 -5.22
C ASP A 277 10.31 -37.92 -5.55
N THR A 278 10.13 -36.94 -6.42
CA THR A 278 11.16 -35.91 -6.68
C THR A 278 11.51 -35.12 -5.43
N PHE A 279 10.50 -34.75 -4.64
CA PHE A 279 10.74 -34.02 -3.37
C PHE A 279 11.41 -34.90 -2.30
N LYS A 280 11.11 -36.21 -2.27
CA LYS A 280 11.66 -37.17 -1.31
C LYS A 280 13.08 -37.63 -1.63
N ARG A 281 13.64 -37.22 -2.79
CA ARG A 281 15.02 -37.62 -3.16
C ARG A 281 16.03 -37.06 -2.17
N SER A 282 17.10 -37.83 -1.95
CA SER A 282 18.25 -37.38 -1.15
C SER A 282 18.88 -36.13 -1.79
N SER A 283 19.39 -35.23 -0.97
CA SER A 283 20.20 -34.10 -1.42
C SER A 283 21.70 -34.45 -1.58
N SER A 284 22.12 -35.66 -1.14
CA SER A 284 23.51 -36.08 -1.21
C SER A 284 23.99 -36.16 -2.67
N PRO A 285 25.17 -35.63 -2.98
CA PRO A 285 25.72 -35.69 -4.33
C PRO A 285 26.28 -37.09 -4.63
N SER A 286 26.22 -37.49 -5.91
CA SER A 286 26.97 -38.58 -6.46
C SER A 286 27.99 -38.08 -7.49
N ALA A 287 29.14 -38.70 -7.62
CA ALA A 287 30.16 -38.29 -8.59
C ALA A 287 29.62 -38.29 -10.03
N THR A 288 28.93 -39.35 -10.43
CA THR A 288 28.31 -39.48 -11.76
C THR A 288 27.21 -38.46 -11.99
N GLY A 289 26.41 -38.13 -10.95
CA GLY A 289 25.37 -37.13 -11.04
C GLY A 289 25.94 -35.71 -11.25
N LEU A 290 27.01 -35.38 -10.50
CA LEU A 290 27.70 -34.10 -10.66
C LEU A 290 28.39 -33.94 -12.02
N GLU A 291 28.96 -35.02 -12.53
CA GLU A 291 29.59 -35.02 -13.87
C GLU A 291 28.56 -34.76 -14.98
N LYS A 292 27.37 -35.37 -14.90
CA LYS A 292 26.34 -35.28 -15.94
C LYS A 292 25.46 -34.05 -15.80
N ASP A 293 25.15 -33.63 -14.57
CA ASP A 293 24.25 -32.48 -14.30
C ASP A 293 24.62 -31.86 -12.94
N ALA A 294 25.69 -31.06 -12.95
CA ALA A 294 26.20 -30.38 -11.76
C ALA A 294 25.16 -29.48 -11.08
N THR A 295 24.27 -28.90 -11.88
CA THR A 295 23.22 -27.96 -11.41
C THR A 295 21.99 -28.66 -10.85
N SER A 296 21.90 -29.98 -11.01
CA SER A 296 20.72 -30.79 -10.64
C SER A 296 19.43 -30.36 -11.36
N SER A 297 19.56 -29.84 -12.57
CA SER A 297 18.44 -29.37 -13.40
C SER A 297 17.51 -30.52 -13.86
N LEU A 298 18.04 -31.75 -13.89
CA LEU A 298 17.27 -32.98 -14.18
C LEU A 298 16.67 -33.63 -12.94
N PHE A 299 16.75 -32.97 -11.78
CA PHE A 299 16.20 -33.45 -10.50
C PHE A 299 16.64 -34.86 -10.08
N TRP A 300 17.87 -35.27 -10.43
CA TRP A 300 18.44 -36.58 -10.01
C TRP A 300 18.67 -36.68 -8.50
N ARG A 301 18.78 -35.52 -7.82
CA ARG A 301 18.75 -35.34 -6.36
C ARG A 301 17.84 -34.16 -6.01
N PHE A 302 17.48 -34.00 -4.72
CA PHE A 302 16.88 -32.76 -4.25
C PHE A 302 17.93 -31.64 -4.33
N PRO A 303 17.72 -30.58 -5.12
CA PRO A 303 18.73 -29.56 -5.30
C PRO A 303 18.97 -28.79 -4.01
N PRO A 304 20.23 -28.57 -3.58
CA PRO A 304 20.52 -27.70 -2.46
C PRO A 304 20.08 -26.29 -2.77
N ARG A 305 19.42 -25.64 -1.84
CA ARG A 305 18.96 -24.26 -2.00
C ARG A 305 19.30 -23.43 -0.77
N ARG A 306 19.50 -22.15 -0.98
CA ARG A 306 19.68 -21.21 0.09
C ARG A 306 18.33 -20.85 0.72
N VAL A 307 18.33 -20.70 2.03
CA VAL A 307 17.15 -20.28 2.79
C VAL A 307 17.02 -18.77 2.72
N GLU A 308 15.81 -18.29 2.56
CA GLU A 308 15.50 -16.85 2.45
C GLU A 308 15.69 -16.12 3.80
N ALA A 309 16.02 -14.84 3.75
CA ALA A 309 16.27 -14.01 4.93
C ALA A 309 15.12 -14.04 5.95
N GLU A 310 13.88 -14.10 5.48
CA GLU A 310 12.68 -14.20 6.32
C GLU A 310 12.66 -15.49 7.14
N VAL A 311 13.02 -16.58 6.51
CA VAL A 311 13.06 -17.89 7.16
C VAL A 311 14.21 -17.96 8.15
N ILE A 312 15.35 -17.35 7.84
CA ILE A 312 16.52 -17.28 8.74
C ILE A 312 16.14 -16.51 10.00
N ARG A 313 15.54 -15.32 9.86
CA ARG A 313 15.10 -14.52 10.99
C ARG A 313 14.10 -15.26 11.88
N ASP A 314 13.05 -15.81 11.27
CA ASP A 314 12.03 -16.55 12.00
C ASP A 314 12.64 -17.82 12.66
N GLY A 315 13.60 -18.46 12.00
CA GLY A 315 14.36 -19.61 12.54
C GLY A 315 15.19 -19.22 13.76
N ILE A 316 15.87 -18.08 13.76
CA ILE A 316 16.61 -17.54 14.91
C ILE A 316 15.67 -17.28 16.08
N LEU A 317 14.54 -16.64 15.85
CA LEU A 317 13.54 -16.39 16.89
C LEU A 317 12.92 -17.68 17.42
N LEU A 318 12.72 -18.68 16.56
CA LEU A 318 12.21 -19.99 16.95
C LEU A 318 13.23 -20.73 17.82
N ALA A 319 14.48 -20.78 17.40
CA ALA A 319 15.56 -21.46 18.15
C ALA A 319 15.82 -20.82 19.51
N SER A 320 15.67 -19.49 19.62
CA SER A 320 15.80 -18.77 20.88
C SER A 320 14.55 -18.84 21.77
N GLY A 321 13.47 -19.49 21.34
CA GLY A 321 12.21 -19.58 22.07
C GLY A 321 11.39 -18.29 22.09
N LYS A 322 11.79 -17.28 21.32
CA LYS A 322 11.15 -15.94 21.35
C LYS A 322 10.13 -15.72 20.25
N LEU A 323 9.97 -16.64 19.30
CA LEU A 323 9.03 -16.45 18.19
C LEU A 323 7.58 -16.38 18.65
N ASN A 324 6.97 -15.21 18.51
CA ASN A 324 5.53 -15.05 18.65
C ASN A 324 4.82 -15.52 17.37
N ARG A 325 4.00 -16.58 17.51
CA ARG A 325 3.25 -17.21 16.40
C ARG A 325 1.84 -16.64 16.19
N GLU A 326 1.47 -15.61 16.92
CA GLU A 326 0.16 -14.97 16.78
C GLU A 326 -0.11 -14.56 15.33
N MET A 327 -1.31 -14.89 14.85
CA MET A 327 -1.74 -14.60 13.49
C MET A 327 -2.71 -13.43 13.47
N GLY A 328 -2.64 -12.64 12.40
CA GLY A 328 -3.50 -11.47 12.21
C GLY A 328 -2.99 -10.23 12.97
N GLY A 329 -3.80 -9.21 13.05
CA GLY A 329 -3.44 -7.95 13.69
C GLY A 329 -2.52 -7.07 12.84
N ARG A 330 -1.99 -6.02 13.46
CA ARG A 330 -1.14 -5.03 12.79
C ARG A 330 0.27 -5.56 12.52
N SER A 331 0.86 -5.02 11.46
CA SER A 331 2.28 -5.16 11.16
C SER A 331 3.14 -4.43 12.21
N TYR A 332 4.40 -4.81 12.31
CA TYR A 332 5.38 -4.18 13.19
C TYR A 332 6.56 -3.62 12.38
N ARG A 333 7.30 -2.68 12.99
CA ARG A 333 8.51 -2.09 12.41
C ARG A 333 9.69 -2.36 13.32
N ILE A 334 10.78 -2.86 12.76
CA ILE A 334 12.07 -2.98 13.47
C ILE A 334 12.90 -1.70 13.32
N HIS A 335 12.66 -0.93 12.27
CA HIS A 335 13.30 0.36 12.04
C HIS A 335 12.23 1.43 11.91
N ASN A 336 12.37 2.49 12.70
CA ASN A 336 11.57 3.70 12.60
C ASN A 336 12.46 4.86 12.19
N VAL A 337 11.87 5.88 11.59
CA VAL A 337 12.59 7.10 11.24
C VAL A 337 12.06 8.23 12.07
N LYS A 338 12.91 8.83 12.89
CA LYS A 338 12.60 10.07 13.59
C LYS A 338 13.10 11.23 12.74
N LYS A 339 12.17 12.07 12.29
CA LYS A 339 12.51 13.30 11.58
C LYS A 339 12.93 14.34 12.59
N THR A 340 14.14 14.84 12.44
CA THR A 340 14.59 16.10 13.04
C THR A 340 14.63 17.15 11.93
N TYR A 341 14.67 18.43 12.29
CA TYR A 341 14.52 19.56 11.35
C TYR A 341 15.32 19.45 10.05
N ALA A 342 16.46 18.82 10.04
CA ALA A 342 17.33 18.69 8.87
C ALA A 342 17.78 17.24 8.57
N GLN A 343 17.49 16.28 9.42
CA GLN A 343 18.05 14.93 9.30
C GLN A 343 17.03 13.86 9.67
N TRP A 344 17.16 12.72 9.00
CA TRP A 344 16.43 11.50 9.29
C TRP A 344 17.29 10.61 10.17
N LYS A 345 16.84 10.32 11.38
CA LYS A 345 17.53 9.41 12.28
C LYS A 345 16.77 8.09 12.34
N VAL A 346 17.44 7.00 12.01
CA VAL A 346 16.90 5.66 12.20
C VAL A 346 16.88 5.33 13.68
N VAL A 347 15.75 4.86 14.16
CA VAL A 347 15.55 4.35 15.52
C VAL A 347 15.21 2.88 15.43
N ASN A 348 16.06 2.04 15.99
CA ASN A 348 15.85 0.60 16.02
C ASN A 348 14.88 0.24 17.15
N ASN A 349 13.99 -0.69 16.83
CA ASN A 349 13.06 -1.29 17.77
C ASN A 349 13.17 -2.81 17.67
N PHE A 350 13.87 -3.43 18.60
CA PHE A 350 14.09 -4.87 18.65
C PHE A 350 13.40 -5.53 19.86
N GLY A 351 12.40 -4.85 20.42
CA GLY A 351 11.64 -5.33 21.57
C GLY A 351 10.72 -6.52 21.27
N PRO A 352 10.11 -7.10 22.32
CA PRO A 352 9.24 -8.29 22.20
C PRO A 352 8.09 -8.14 21.20
N GLU A 353 7.59 -6.93 20.99
CA GLU A 353 6.52 -6.62 20.03
C GLU A 353 6.94 -6.88 18.58
N THR A 354 8.25 -6.93 18.30
CA THR A 354 8.80 -7.22 16.97
C THR A 354 9.17 -8.69 16.77
N TRP A 355 8.99 -9.55 17.77
CA TRP A 355 9.36 -10.97 17.68
C TRP A 355 8.31 -11.83 16.97
N ARG A 356 7.38 -11.22 16.28
CA ARG A 356 6.43 -11.91 15.41
C ARG A 356 7.09 -12.41 14.14
N ARG A 357 6.40 -13.32 13.43
CA ARG A 357 6.84 -13.84 12.12
C ARG A 357 7.08 -12.69 11.15
N MET A 358 8.13 -12.81 10.34
CA MET A 358 8.55 -11.73 9.42
C MET A 358 7.49 -11.36 8.37
N ILE A 359 6.53 -12.22 8.08
CA ILE A 359 5.40 -11.88 7.22
C ILE A 359 4.61 -10.65 7.71
N TYR A 360 4.68 -10.33 9.00
CA TYR A 360 4.07 -9.15 9.61
C TYR A 360 4.98 -7.93 9.68
N GLN A 361 6.22 -8.04 9.21
CA GLN A 361 7.15 -6.93 9.26
C GLN A 361 6.90 -5.94 8.15
N GLU A 362 6.72 -4.66 8.51
CA GLU A 362 6.68 -3.57 7.53
C GLU A 362 8.06 -3.36 6.92
N ARG A 363 8.13 -3.32 5.59
CA ARG A 363 9.36 -3.01 4.87
C ARG A 363 9.52 -1.50 4.76
N MET A 364 10.59 -0.98 5.35
CA MET A 364 10.99 0.41 5.16
C MET A 364 11.75 0.57 3.83
N ARG A 365 11.33 1.51 2.99
CA ARG A 365 11.96 1.70 1.67
C ARG A 365 13.34 2.33 1.70
N ARG A 366 13.68 3.03 2.78
CA ARG A 366 14.93 3.80 2.90
C ARG A 366 15.91 3.24 3.92
N VAL A 367 15.55 2.17 4.58
CA VAL A 367 16.39 1.55 5.61
C VAL A 367 16.46 0.08 5.33
N ASP A 368 17.67 -0.42 5.08
CA ASP A 368 17.94 -1.82 4.94
C ASP A 368 18.49 -2.40 6.24
N ASP A 369 17.95 -3.54 6.62
CA ASP A 369 18.50 -4.34 7.70
C ASP A 369 19.72 -5.11 7.21
N GLN A 370 20.79 -5.14 8.00
CA GLN A 370 22.05 -5.79 7.62
C GLN A 370 21.88 -7.30 7.38
N ILE A 371 21.06 -7.97 8.19
CA ILE A 371 20.77 -9.40 8.00
C ILE A 371 20.04 -9.61 6.66
N PHE A 372 19.06 -8.79 6.37
CA PHE A 372 18.28 -8.91 5.14
C PHE A 372 19.14 -8.66 3.91
N THR A 373 19.99 -7.63 3.98
CA THR A 373 20.93 -7.31 2.89
C THR A 373 21.93 -8.45 2.70
N ALA A 374 22.46 -9.00 3.79
CA ALA A 374 23.39 -10.12 3.73
C ALA A 374 22.78 -11.38 3.10
N PHE A 375 21.49 -11.62 3.28
CA PHE A 375 20.77 -12.79 2.74
C PHE A 375 19.90 -12.47 1.52
N ASP A 376 20.32 -11.54 0.69
CA ASP A 376 19.71 -11.24 -0.61
C ASP A 376 18.21 -10.87 -0.53
N PHE A 377 17.77 -10.25 0.55
CA PHE A 377 16.40 -9.77 0.62
C PHE A 377 16.16 -8.73 -0.48
N PRO A 378 15.11 -8.88 -1.31
CA PRO A 378 14.92 -8.04 -2.46
C PRO A 378 14.62 -6.60 -2.07
N ASP A 379 15.18 -5.67 -2.85
CA ASP A 379 14.74 -4.27 -2.83
C ASP A 379 13.25 -4.19 -3.21
N CYS A 380 12.47 -3.44 -2.42
CA CYS A 380 11.06 -3.23 -2.67
C CYS A 380 10.76 -2.22 -3.81
N GLY A 381 11.78 -1.62 -4.40
CA GLY A 381 11.66 -0.68 -5.53
C GLY A 381 11.39 -1.33 -6.88
N GLN A 382 11.59 -2.65 -7.00
CA GLN A 382 11.44 -3.36 -8.26
C GLN A 382 10.68 -4.68 -8.11
N VAL A 383 9.85 -4.98 -9.12
CA VAL A 383 9.23 -6.31 -9.24
C VAL A 383 10.29 -7.30 -9.74
N ARG A 384 10.48 -8.38 -9.01
CA ARG A 384 11.41 -9.45 -9.38
C ARG A 384 10.70 -10.79 -9.43
N ALA A 385 10.87 -11.50 -10.54
CA ALA A 385 10.32 -12.85 -10.70
C ALA A 385 11.14 -13.91 -9.96
N LYS A 386 12.43 -13.64 -9.73
CA LYS A 386 13.36 -14.49 -8.99
C LYS A 386 14.24 -13.62 -8.10
N ARG A 387 14.43 -14.03 -6.85
CA ARG A 387 15.39 -13.37 -5.95
C ARG A 387 16.82 -13.64 -6.42
N PRO A 388 17.73 -12.66 -6.35
CA PRO A 388 19.14 -12.91 -6.52
C PRO A 388 19.60 -13.89 -5.44
N VAL A 389 20.65 -14.63 -5.71
CA VAL A 389 21.33 -15.49 -4.74
C VAL A 389 22.80 -15.20 -4.85
N SER A 390 23.38 -14.63 -3.82
CA SER A 390 24.82 -14.40 -3.69
C SER A 390 25.46 -15.39 -2.72
N THR A 391 26.77 -15.50 -2.77
CA THR A 391 27.56 -16.25 -1.78
C THR A 391 28.65 -15.32 -1.29
N THR A 392 28.51 -14.88 -0.05
CA THR A 392 29.45 -13.96 0.58
C THR A 392 29.94 -14.53 1.91
N ALA A 393 31.08 -14.03 2.39
CA ALA A 393 31.64 -14.44 3.66
C ALA A 393 30.78 -14.02 4.89
N LEU A 394 29.81 -13.08 4.68
CA LEU A 394 28.90 -12.64 5.74
C LEU A 394 27.70 -13.58 5.93
N GLN A 395 27.44 -14.44 4.98
CA GLN A 395 26.35 -15.41 4.99
C GLN A 395 26.80 -16.73 5.62
#